data_58686029171c7a7363bb12f926ac77e7
#
_entry.id   58686029171c7a7363bb12f926ac77e7
#
_cell.length_a   1.000
_cell.length_b   1.000
_cell.length_c   1.000
_cell.angle_alpha   90.00
_cell.angle_beta   90.00
_cell.angle_gamma   90.00
#
_symmetry.space_group_name_H-M   'P 1'
#
loop_
_entity.id
_entity.type
_entity.pdbx_description
1 polymer ?
#
loop_
_entity_poly.entity_id
_entity_poly.type
_entity_poly.pdbx_seq_one_letter_code
_entity_poly.pdbx_strand_id
1 'polypeptide(L)'
;MPRIRYTAILTAMALVYGLSTLTEAQAMEEKTTLDPRQQSIVAIAAFTTSGDVERLKPALNEGLDAGLTVNEVKEVLVQMYAYAGFPRSLGGIWTFMGVMDERKAKGVKDEEGEDASPIPADLDRDAFGDQVRAELSGLDKAPAAKAPYQEFSPIIDTFLKEHLFADIFARDILTYEERELATIACLAALGGAEGPLTFHMGAAMNTGLSEGQMRDFIKTLDSRVGKKQAEAADNVLASVLASRT
;
A
#
# COMPACT_ATOMS: atom_id res chain seq x y z
N MET A 1 52.51 30.83 -19.63
CA MET A 1 52.49 29.44 -19.12
C MET A 1 51.28 29.28 -18.24
N PRO A 2 50.44 28.25 -18.40
CA PRO A 2 49.03 28.28 -17.97
C PRO A 2 48.85 27.75 -16.57
N ARG A 3 48.47 28.63 -15.63
CA ARG A 3 48.08 28.27 -14.26
C ARG A 3 46.55 28.37 -14.00
N ILE A 4 45.74 28.59 -15.03
CA ILE A 4 44.28 28.93 -14.85
C ILE A 4 43.33 27.72 -15.01
N ARG A 5 43.85 26.51 -15.37
CA ARG A 5 42.95 25.38 -15.69
C ARG A 5 42.57 24.44 -14.53
N TYR A 6 43.27 24.50 -13.40
CA TYR A 6 42.98 23.58 -12.27
C TYR A 6 41.95 24.06 -11.29
N THR A 7 41.73 25.37 -11.15
CA THR A 7 40.77 25.94 -10.23
C THR A 7 39.30 25.78 -10.72
N ALA A 8 39.10 25.81 -12.05
CA ALA A 8 37.74 25.65 -12.61
C ALA A 8 37.24 24.20 -12.53
N ILE A 9 38.13 23.20 -12.59
CA ILE A 9 37.73 21.78 -12.50
C ILE A 9 37.36 21.40 -11.06
N LEU A 10 38.05 21.91 -10.07
CA LEU A 10 37.76 21.66 -8.65
C LEU A 10 36.43 22.30 -8.22
N THR A 11 36.09 23.50 -8.75
CA THR A 11 34.83 24.16 -8.45
C THR A 11 33.65 23.48 -9.12
N ALA A 12 33.82 22.93 -10.32
CA ALA A 12 32.77 22.17 -11.00
C ALA A 12 32.51 20.81 -10.33
N MET A 13 33.56 20.12 -9.84
CA MET A 13 33.40 18.87 -9.08
C MET A 13 32.69 19.09 -7.72
N ALA A 14 33.01 20.16 -7.00
CA ALA A 14 32.37 20.49 -5.73
C ALA A 14 30.88 20.85 -5.90
N LEU A 15 30.50 21.47 -7.01
CA LEU A 15 29.10 21.80 -7.34
C LEU A 15 28.32 20.53 -7.73
N VAL A 16 28.91 19.60 -8.44
CA VAL A 16 28.25 18.32 -8.80
C VAL A 16 28.07 17.42 -7.57
N TYR A 17 29.04 17.34 -6.67
CA TYR A 17 28.92 16.60 -5.42
C TYR A 17 27.92 17.27 -4.46
N GLY A 18 27.86 18.58 -4.39
CA GLY A 18 26.90 19.32 -3.56
C GLY A 18 25.45 19.17 -4.05
N LEU A 19 25.24 19.11 -5.36
CA LEU A 19 23.91 18.87 -5.95
C LEU A 19 23.45 17.42 -5.78
N SER A 20 24.34 16.43 -5.89
CA SER A 20 23.97 15.02 -5.68
C SER A 20 23.63 14.73 -4.22
N THR A 21 24.36 15.28 -3.26
CA THR A 21 24.07 15.10 -1.83
C THR A 21 22.79 15.81 -1.38
N LEU A 22 22.45 16.95 -1.99
CA LEU A 22 21.18 17.64 -1.73
C LEU A 22 19.98 16.86 -2.31
N THR A 23 20.15 16.22 -3.46
CA THR A 23 19.10 15.39 -4.08
C THR A 23 18.87 14.11 -3.29
N GLU A 24 19.93 13.47 -2.78
CA GLU A 24 19.82 12.28 -1.92
C GLU A 24 19.24 12.61 -0.54
N ALA A 25 19.59 13.74 0.06
CA ALA A 25 19.02 14.20 1.32
C ALA A 25 17.52 14.56 1.17
N GLN A 26 17.12 15.20 0.07
CA GLN A 26 15.70 15.45 -0.24
C GLN A 26 14.93 14.17 -0.51
N ALA A 27 15.50 13.20 -1.24
CA ALA A 27 14.88 11.90 -1.48
C ALA A 27 14.74 11.07 -0.19
N MET A 28 15.65 11.24 0.79
CA MET A 28 15.51 10.63 2.13
C MET A 28 14.45 11.33 2.98
N GLU A 29 14.29 12.65 2.87
CA GLU A 29 13.26 13.40 3.61
C GLU A 29 11.85 13.09 3.08
N GLU A 30 11.68 12.90 1.76
CA GLU A 30 10.43 12.45 1.14
C GLU A 30 9.99 11.05 1.57
N LYS A 31 10.92 10.18 1.99
CA LYS A 31 10.63 8.82 2.45
C LYS A 31 10.29 8.68 3.94
N THR A 32 10.23 9.76 4.70
CA THR A 32 9.94 9.69 6.14
C THR A 32 8.46 9.82 6.49
N THR A 33 7.63 10.25 5.54
CA THR A 33 6.19 10.43 5.71
C THR A 33 5.42 9.83 4.53
N LEU A 34 4.17 9.50 4.76
CA LEU A 34 3.23 9.15 3.70
C LEU A 34 2.86 10.42 2.92
N ASP A 35 2.84 10.32 1.61
CA ASP A 35 2.31 11.39 0.78
C ASP A 35 0.76 11.47 0.86
N PRO A 36 0.12 12.54 0.34
CA PRO A 36 -1.33 12.69 0.42
C PRO A 36 -2.12 11.56 -0.27
N ARG A 37 -1.60 10.95 -1.34
CA ARG A 37 -2.22 9.79 -2.01
C ARG A 37 -2.18 8.57 -1.10
N GLN A 38 -1.03 8.27 -0.52
CA GLN A 38 -0.83 7.17 0.42
C GLN A 38 -1.72 7.32 1.65
N GLN A 39 -1.82 8.51 2.24
CA GLN A 39 -2.74 8.80 3.36
C GLN A 39 -4.21 8.59 2.98
N SER A 40 -4.57 8.88 1.74
CA SER A 40 -5.93 8.65 1.22
C SER A 40 -6.21 7.16 1.03
N ILE A 41 -5.25 6.37 0.54
CA ILE A 41 -5.35 4.89 0.48
C ILE A 41 -5.65 4.32 1.87
N VAL A 42 -4.94 4.78 2.92
CA VAL A 42 -5.17 4.36 4.31
C VAL A 42 -6.61 4.64 4.73
N ALA A 43 -7.10 5.86 4.52
CA ALA A 43 -8.45 6.25 4.94
C ALA A 43 -9.54 5.50 4.17
N ILE A 44 -9.40 5.37 2.84
CA ILE A 44 -10.35 4.65 1.98
C ILE A 44 -10.43 3.18 2.38
N ALA A 45 -9.30 2.51 2.56
CA ALA A 45 -9.25 1.11 2.96
C ALA A 45 -9.86 0.89 4.35
N ALA A 46 -9.50 1.72 5.34
CA ALA A 46 -10.01 1.62 6.70
C ALA A 46 -11.52 1.85 6.79
N PHE A 47 -12.05 2.87 6.11
CA PHE A 47 -13.49 3.16 6.15
C PHE A 47 -14.31 2.17 5.34
N THR A 48 -13.78 1.66 4.23
CA THR A 48 -14.42 0.56 3.49
C THR A 48 -14.55 -0.66 4.39
N THR A 49 -13.48 -1.03 5.09
CA THR A 49 -13.45 -2.18 6.00
C THR A 49 -14.42 -2.04 7.16
N SER A 50 -14.45 -0.91 7.84
CA SER A 50 -15.38 -0.66 8.93
C SER A 50 -16.82 -0.50 8.45
N GLY A 51 -17.04 -0.22 7.15
CA GLY A 51 -18.35 0.13 6.57
C GLY A 51 -18.84 1.50 7.01
N ASP A 52 -17.94 2.39 7.36
CA ASP A 52 -18.25 3.76 7.73
C ASP A 52 -18.41 4.63 6.47
N VAL A 53 -19.59 4.52 5.87
CA VAL A 53 -19.94 5.20 4.62
C VAL A 53 -19.89 6.74 4.78
N GLU A 54 -20.24 7.24 5.95
CA GLU A 54 -20.22 8.68 6.28
C GLU A 54 -18.81 9.27 6.15
N ARG A 55 -17.79 8.56 6.66
CA ARG A 55 -16.38 8.97 6.54
C ARG A 55 -15.73 8.52 5.24
N LEU A 56 -16.20 7.43 4.63
CA LEU A 56 -15.69 6.96 3.35
C LEU A 56 -15.92 7.97 2.22
N LYS A 57 -17.12 8.57 2.18
CA LYS A 57 -17.48 9.51 1.11
C LYS A 57 -16.53 10.73 1.03
N PRO A 58 -16.23 11.48 2.10
CA PRO A 58 -15.18 12.51 2.04
C PRO A 58 -13.80 11.97 1.72
N ALA A 59 -13.40 10.79 2.27
CA ALA A 59 -12.10 10.20 1.99
C ALA A 59 -11.89 9.87 0.51
N LEU A 60 -12.93 9.42 -0.19
CA LEU A 60 -12.90 9.18 -1.64
C LEU A 60 -12.70 10.48 -2.43
N ASN A 61 -13.39 11.57 -2.04
CA ASN A 61 -13.19 12.88 -2.66
C ASN A 61 -11.76 13.40 -2.44
N GLU A 62 -11.26 13.33 -1.20
CA GLU A 62 -9.91 13.73 -0.85
C GLU A 62 -8.86 12.91 -1.60
N GLY A 63 -9.09 11.60 -1.80
CA GLY A 63 -8.20 10.74 -2.56
C GLY A 63 -8.07 11.16 -4.02
N LEU A 64 -9.19 11.44 -4.68
CA LEU A 64 -9.20 11.97 -6.05
C LEU A 64 -8.52 13.35 -6.13
N ASP A 65 -8.79 14.23 -5.15
CA ASP A 65 -8.19 15.56 -5.08
C ASP A 65 -6.68 15.50 -4.76
N ALA A 66 -6.22 14.43 -4.08
CA ALA A 66 -4.81 14.13 -3.85
C ALA A 66 -4.11 13.48 -5.05
N GLY A 67 -4.83 13.21 -6.14
CA GLY A 67 -4.30 12.68 -7.39
C GLY A 67 -4.37 11.15 -7.52
N LEU A 68 -5.18 10.46 -6.69
CA LEU A 68 -5.58 9.09 -7.03
C LEU A 68 -6.45 9.10 -8.27
N THR A 69 -6.18 8.20 -9.18
CA THR A 69 -7.05 7.98 -10.34
C THR A 69 -8.29 7.17 -9.97
N VAL A 70 -9.32 7.24 -10.80
CA VAL A 70 -10.55 6.47 -10.62
C VAL A 70 -10.24 4.97 -10.55
N ASN A 71 -9.34 4.47 -11.39
CA ASN A 71 -8.97 3.05 -11.43
C ASN A 71 -8.15 2.63 -10.20
N GLU A 72 -7.28 3.49 -9.66
CA GLU A 72 -6.58 3.21 -8.40
C GLU A 72 -7.55 3.11 -7.21
N VAL A 73 -8.53 4.01 -7.12
CA VAL A 73 -9.58 3.92 -6.08
C VAL A 73 -10.40 2.65 -6.23
N LYS A 74 -10.82 2.30 -7.46
CA LYS A 74 -11.52 1.02 -7.73
C LYS A 74 -10.67 -0.17 -7.26
N GLU A 75 -9.37 -0.13 -7.51
CA GLU A 75 -8.46 -1.22 -7.17
C GLU A 75 -8.31 -1.40 -5.65
N VAL A 76 -8.20 -0.30 -4.89
CA VAL A 76 -8.25 -0.35 -3.41
C VAL A 76 -9.56 -0.99 -2.94
N LEU A 77 -10.71 -0.53 -3.45
CA LEU A 77 -12.02 -1.05 -3.06
C LEU A 77 -12.20 -2.54 -3.40
N VAL A 78 -11.71 -2.96 -4.58
CA VAL A 78 -11.71 -4.37 -5.00
C VAL A 78 -10.85 -5.20 -4.05
N GLN A 79 -9.63 -4.77 -3.76
CA GLN A 79 -8.74 -5.53 -2.86
C GLN A 79 -9.35 -5.77 -1.48
N MET A 80 -10.16 -4.85 -0.97
CA MET A 80 -10.80 -4.97 0.35
C MET A 80 -11.73 -6.19 0.46
N TYR A 81 -12.24 -6.75 -0.65
CA TYR A 81 -13.09 -7.95 -0.52
C TYR A 81 -12.32 -9.17 0.01
N ALA A 82 -11.02 -9.27 -0.29
CA ALA A 82 -10.20 -10.40 0.15
C ALA A 82 -9.94 -10.40 1.67
N TYR A 83 -9.99 -9.23 2.30
CA TYR A 83 -9.70 -9.06 3.73
C TYR A 83 -10.96 -8.78 4.57
N ALA A 84 -11.91 -8.01 4.02
CA ALA A 84 -13.12 -7.58 4.72
C ALA A 84 -14.42 -8.17 4.13
N GLY A 85 -14.30 -8.98 3.09
CA GLY A 85 -15.40 -9.64 2.41
C GLY A 85 -16.17 -8.78 1.41
N PHE A 86 -16.87 -9.45 0.48
CA PHE A 86 -17.66 -8.79 -0.55
C PHE A 86 -18.61 -7.70 -0.05
N PRO A 87 -19.34 -7.88 1.07
CA PRO A 87 -20.28 -6.83 1.51
C PRO A 87 -19.62 -5.48 1.75
N ARG A 88 -18.42 -5.45 2.33
CA ARG A 88 -17.67 -4.21 2.60
C ARG A 88 -17.15 -3.59 1.31
N SER A 89 -16.53 -4.38 0.46
CA SER A 89 -16.04 -3.95 -0.85
C SER A 89 -17.16 -3.39 -1.71
N LEU A 90 -18.27 -4.10 -1.86
CA LEU A 90 -19.43 -3.63 -2.64
C LEU A 90 -20.05 -2.36 -2.06
N GLY A 91 -20.16 -2.24 -0.72
CA GLY A 91 -20.59 -1.01 -0.07
C GLY A 91 -19.69 0.17 -0.42
N GLY A 92 -18.38 -0.03 -0.41
CA GLY A 92 -17.41 0.96 -0.84
C GLY A 92 -17.58 1.35 -2.31
N ILE A 93 -17.72 0.38 -3.20
CA ILE A 93 -17.92 0.60 -4.64
C ILE A 93 -19.20 1.42 -4.90
N TRP A 94 -20.34 1.07 -4.25
CA TRP A 94 -21.57 1.86 -4.39
C TRP A 94 -21.41 3.30 -3.88
N THR A 95 -20.70 3.48 -2.77
CA THR A 95 -20.38 4.83 -2.26
C THR A 95 -19.56 5.60 -3.26
N PHE A 96 -18.55 4.96 -3.87
CA PHE A 96 -17.68 5.59 -4.86
C PHE A 96 -18.45 5.97 -6.15
N MET A 97 -19.35 5.12 -6.64
CA MET A 97 -20.23 5.46 -7.76
C MET A 97 -21.01 6.75 -7.48
N GLY A 98 -21.59 6.89 -6.28
CA GLY A 98 -22.27 8.12 -5.88
C GLY A 98 -21.36 9.35 -5.84
N VAL A 99 -20.11 9.20 -5.36
CA VAL A 99 -19.10 10.27 -5.41
C VAL A 99 -18.81 10.70 -6.83
N MET A 100 -18.60 9.75 -7.76
CA MET A 100 -18.34 10.03 -9.16
C MET A 100 -19.49 10.77 -9.82
N ASP A 101 -20.75 10.36 -9.56
CA ASP A 101 -21.92 11.04 -10.08
C ASP A 101 -22.03 12.49 -9.56
N GLU A 102 -21.76 12.72 -8.28
CA GLU A 102 -21.78 14.08 -7.69
C GLU A 102 -20.66 14.96 -8.23
N ARG A 103 -19.44 14.43 -8.40
CA ARG A 103 -18.30 15.16 -8.98
C ARG A 103 -18.57 15.53 -10.44
N LYS A 104 -19.09 14.58 -11.21
CA LYS A 104 -19.50 14.81 -12.60
C LYS A 104 -20.60 15.88 -12.70
N ALA A 105 -21.61 15.85 -11.83
CA ALA A 105 -22.67 16.85 -11.80
C ALA A 105 -22.15 18.27 -11.49
N LYS A 106 -21.05 18.37 -10.73
CA LYS A 106 -20.31 19.61 -10.45
C LYS A 106 -19.36 20.04 -11.56
N GLY A 107 -19.25 19.26 -12.65
CA GLY A 107 -18.34 19.53 -13.76
C GLY A 107 -16.88 19.17 -13.51
N VAL A 108 -16.58 18.43 -12.41
CA VAL A 108 -15.25 17.92 -12.13
C VAL A 108 -14.94 16.82 -13.15
N LYS A 109 -13.70 16.82 -13.65
CA LYS A 109 -13.17 15.79 -14.54
C LYS A 109 -12.04 15.08 -13.79
N ASP A 110 -12.34 13.92 -13.29
CA ASP A 110 -11.37 13.07 -12.61
C ASP A 110 -10.56 12.29 -13.65
N GLU A 111 -9.30 12.02 -13.34
CA GLU A 111 -8.44 11.19 -14.17
C GLU A 111 -8.85 9.71 -14.01
N GLU A 112 -9.16 9.05 -15.13
CA GLU A 112 -9.59 7.64 -15.10
C GLU A 112 -8.44 6.73 -14.66
N GLY A 113 -7.22 7.00 -15.11
CA GLY A 113 -6.05 6.17 -14.90
C GLY A 113 -5.95 5.01 -15.89
N GLU A 114 -4.87 4.25 -15.81
CA GLU A 114 -4.65 3.11 -16.68
C GLU A 114 -5.55 1.92 -16.27
N ASP A 115 -5.91 1.11 -17.24
CA ASP A 115 -6.54 -0.19 -16.99
C ASP A 115 -5.47 -1.23 -16.59
N ALA A 116 -5.85 -2.20 -15.76
CA ALA A 116 -4.95 -3.30 -15.43
C ALA A 116 -4.54 -4.08 -16.68
N SER A 117 -3.25 -4.41 -16.78
CA SER A 117 -2.76 -5.28 -17.83
C SER A 117 -3.48 -6.63 -17.79
N PRO A 118 -3.79 -7.23 -18.96
CA PRO A 118 -4.40 -8.55 -19.00
C PRO A 118 -3.50 -9.59 -18.33
N ILE A 119 -4.07 -10.34 -17.38
CA ILE A 119 -3.37 -11.48 -16.80
C ILE A 119 -3.29 -12.58 -17.86
N PRO A 120 -2.07 -13.13 -18.16
CA PRO A 120 -1.92 -14.20 -19.13
C PRO A 120 -2.85 -15.39 -18.81
N ALA A 121 -3.53 -15.91 -19.82
CA ALA A 121 -4.50 -17.00 -19.63
C ALA A 121 -3.82 -18.32 -19.16
N ASP A 122 -2.54 -18.48 -19.47
CA ASP A 122 -1.69 -19.62 -19.13
C ASP A 122 -0.82 -19.37 -17.89
N LEU A 123 -1.08 -18.29 -17.13
CA LEU A 123 -0.37 -18.01 -15.88
C LEU A 123 -0.54 -19.19 -14.91
N ASP A 124 0.57 -19.79 -14.49
CA ASP A 124 0.59 -20.69 -13.33
C ASP A 124 0.37 -19.89 -12.06
N ARG A 125 -0.88 -19.80 -11.63
CA ARG A 125 -1.30 -18.99 -10.47
C ARG A 125 -0.69 -19.46 -9.16
N ASP A 126 -0.51 -20.76 -9.01
CA ASP A 126 0.09 -21.35 -7.81
C ASP A 126 1.55 -20.91 -7.68
N ALA A 127 2.33 -21.07 -8.75
CA ALA A 127 3.73 -20.66 -8.78
C ALA A 127 3.90 -19.14 -8.68
N PHE A 128 3.05 -18.37 -9.37
CA PHE A 128 3.08 -16.91 -9.30
C PHE A 128 2.74 -16.41 -7.89
N GLY A 129 1.70 -16.96 -7.27
CA GLY A 129 1.30 -16.57 -5.90
C GLY A 129 2.36 -16.95 -4.86
N ASP A 130 3.07 -18.07 -5.04
CA ASP A 130 4.22 -18.40 -4.20
C ASP A 130 5.38 -17.41 -4.38
N GLN A 131 5.64 -16.95 -5.61
CA GLN A 131 6.65 -15.92 -5.88
C GLN A 131 6.29 -14.58 -5.22
N VAL A 132 5.05 -14.11 -5.38
CA VAL A 132 4.57 -12.87 -4.73
C VAL A 132 4.69 -12.96 -3.21
N ARG A 133 4.25 -14.09 -2.63
CA ARG A 133 4.36 -14.31 -1.19
C ARG A 133 5.81 -14.32 -0.70
N ALA A 134 6.73 -14.88 -1.48
CA ALA A 134 8.15 -14.84 -1.19
C ALA A 134 8.67 -13.39 -1.18
N GLU A 135 8.36 -12.62 -2.20
CA GLU A 135 8.74 -11.21 -2.32
C GLU A 135 8.22 -10.38 -1.14
N LEU A 136 6.95 -10.51 -0.81
CA LEU A 136 6.34 -9.86 0.35
C LEU A 136 7.02 -10.27 1.68
N SER A 137 7.53 -11.49 1.75
CA SER A 137 8.29 -11.98 2.91
C SER A 137 9.75 -11.54 2.92
N GLY A 138 10.22 -10.81 1.90
CA GLY A 138 11.62 -10.43 1.73
C GLY A 138 12.53 -11.61 1.38
N LEU A 139 12.01 -12.62 0.68
CA LEU A 139 12.71 -13.83 0.31
C LEU A 139 12.79 -13.96 -1.23
N ASP A 140 13.86 -14.55 -1.72
CA ASP A 140 14.03 -14.83 -3.17
C ASP A 140 13.07 -15.92 -3.68
N LYS A 141 12.61 -16.80 -2.79
CA LYS A 141 11.68 -17.90 -3.10
C LYS A 141 10.89 -18.33 -1.87
N ALA A 142 9.72 -18.90 -2.10
CA ALA A 142 8.88 -19.43 -1.05
C ALA A 142 9.62 -20.48 -0.20
N PRO A 143 9.43 -20.49 1.15
CA PRO A 143 9.99 -21.51 2.02
C PRO A 143 9.51 -22.92 1.60
N ALA A 144 10.40 -23.90 1.61
CA ALA A 144 10.04 -25.28 1.33
C ALA A 144 9.16 -25.90 2.44
N ALA A 145 9.29 -25.43 3.68
CA ALA A 145 8.47 -25.86 4.81
C ALA A 145 7.15 -25.11 4.83
N LYS A 146 6.06 -25.86 4.94
CA LYS A 146 4.71 -25.27 5.06
C LYS A 146 4.46 -24.74 6.46
N ALA A 147 3.74 -23.63 6.55
CA ALA A 147 3.23 -23.15 7.82
C ALA A 147 2.12 -24.07 8.35
N PRO A 148 1.89 -24.15 9.68
CA PRO A 148 0.91 -25.05 10.26
C PRO A 148 -0.50 -24.96 9.66
N TYR A 149 -0.97 -23.76 9.32
CA TYR A 149 -2.30 -23.58 8.72
C TYR A 149 -2.39 -24.17 7.31
N GLN A 150 -1.30 -24.18 6.54
CA GLN A 150 -1.24 -24.74 5.20
C GLN A 150 -1.35 -26.27 5.20
N GLU A 151 -0.83 -26.91 6.25
CA GLU A 151 -0.98 -28.34 6.45
C GLU A 151 -2.37 -28.69 6.99
N PHE A 152 -2.89 -27.86 7.89
CA PHE A 152 -4.18 -28.11 8.54
C PHE A 152 -5.37 -27.89 7.58
N SER A 153 -5.30 -26.87 6.74
CA SER A 153 -6.34 -26.52 5.77
C SER A 153 -5.72 -26.16 4.42
N PRO A 154 -5.32 -27.14 3.60
CA PRO A 154 -4.63 -26.88 2.33
C PRO A 154 -5.43 -26.00 1.36
N ILE A 155 -6.75 -26.07 1.39
CA ILE A 155 -7.60 -25.30 0.48
C ILE A 155 -7.47 -23.79 0.71
N ILE A 156 -7.26 -23.33 1.96
CA ILE A 156 -7.07 -21.89 2.21
C ILE A 156 -5.73 -21.40 1.64
N ASP A 157 -4.71 -22.25 1.64
CA ASP A 157 -3.42 -21.91 1.02
C ASP A 157 -3.55 -21.78 -0.51
N THR A 158 -4.33 -22.66 -1.14
CA THR A 158 -4.67 -22.56 -2.58
C THR A 158 -5.36 -21.21 -2.86
N PHE A 159 -6.39 -20.83 -2.10
CA PHE A 159 -7.07 -19.55 -2.29
C PHE A 159 -6.16 -18.35 -2.05
N LEU A 160 -5.28 -18.41 -1.07
CA LEU A 160 -4.29 -17.34 -0.83
C LEU A 160 -3.34 -17.21 -2.01
N LYS A 161 -2.80 -18.31 -2.53
CA LYS A 161 -1.84 -18.28 -3.63
C LYS A 161 -2.49 -17.89 -4.96
N GLU A 162 -3.48 -18.69 -5.39
CA GLU A 162 -4.03 -18.57 -6.73
C GLU A 162 -4.93 -17.34 -6.87
N HIS A 163 -5.62 -16.95 -5.81
CA HIS A 163 -6.58 -15.87 -5.89
C HIS A 163 -6.05 -14.56 -5.29
N LEU A 164 -5.63 -14.54 -4.02
CA LEU A 164 -5.15 -13.30 -3.43
C LEU A 164 -3.81 -12.86 -4.07
N PHE A 165 -2.79 -13.71 -4.00
CA PHE A 165 -1.45 -13.33 -4.46
C PHE A 165 -1.27 -13.42 -5.98
N ALA A 166 -2.12 -14.18 -6.71
CA ALA A 166 -2.09 -14.19 -8.16
C ALA A 166 -3.14 -13.26 -8.78
N ASP A 167 -4.44 -13.54 -8.66
CA ASP A 167 -5.45 -12.76 -9.38
C ASP A 167 -5.51 -11.27 -8.96
N ILE A 168 -5.26 -10.95 -7.68
CA ILE A 168 -5.31 -9.57 -7.18
C ILE A 168 -3.94 -8.90 -7.31
N PHE A 169 -2.88 -9.51 -6.80
CA PHE A 169 -1.55 -8.90 -6.80
C PHE A 169 -0.89 -8.84 -8.19
N ALA A 170 -1.33 -9.66 -9.16
CA ALA A 170 -0.88 -9.55 -10.54
C ALA A 170 -1.45 -8.33 -11.28
N ARG A 171 -2.45 -7.66 -10.72
CA ARG A 171 -3.02 -6.44 -11.30
C ARG A 171 -2.12 -5.26 -11.00
N ASP A 172 -1.58 -4.62 -12.03
CA ASP A 172 -0.51 -3.63 -11.99
C ASP A 172 -0.96 -2.16 -11.80
N ILE A 173 -2.21 -1.94 -11.35
CA ILE A 173 -2.76 -0.61 -11.07
C ILE A 173 -2.13 0.01 -9.81
N LEU A 174 -1.94 -0.80 -8.76
CA LEU A 174 -1.26 -0.39 -7.53
C LEU A 174 0.07 -1.12 -7.42
N THR A 175 1.08 -0.42 -6.92
CA THR A 175 2.35 -1.05 -6.53
C THR A 175 2.14 -1.99 -5.34
N TYR A 176 3.06 -2.92 -5.09
CA TYR A 176 2.99 -3.77 -3.90
C TYR A 176 3.06 -2.96 -2.60
N GLU A 177 3.79 -1.86 -2.59
CA GLU A 177 3.82 -0.92 -1.47
C GLU A 177 2.44 -0.34 -1.17
N GLU A 178 1.71 0.14 -2.19
CA GLU A 178 0.35 0.68 -2.04
C GLU A 178 -0.67 -0.42 -1.68
N ARG A 179 -0.51 -1.63 -2.22
CA ARG A 179 -1.34 -2.79 -1.85
C ARG A 179 -1.16 -3.16 -0.39
N GLU A 180 0.09 -3.22 0.08
CA GLU A 180 0.36 -3.50 1.48
C GLU A 180 -0.12 -2.37 2.39
N LEU A 181 0.01 -1.11 1.97
CA LEU A 181 -0.54 0.03 2.72
C LEU A 181 -2.06 -0.06 2.88
N ALA A 182 -2.79 -0.42 1.81
CA ALA A 182 -4.23 -0.66 1.87
C ALA A 182 -4.56 -1.86 2.78
N THR A 183 -3.76 -2.92 2.72
CA THR A 183 -3.95 -4.13 3.53
C THR A 183 -3.76 -3.87 5.02
N ILE A 184 -2.66 -3.20 5.41
CA ILE A 184 -2.43 -2.88 6.85
C ILE A 184 -3.48 -1.92 7.39
N ALA A 185 -3.98 -0.99 6.57
CA ALA A 185 -5.09 -0.10 6.96
C ALA A 185 -6.39 -0.88 7.18
N CYS A 186 -6.69 -1.82 6.30
CA CYS A 186 -7.82 -2.74 6.43
C CYS A 186 -7.73 -3.56 7.73
N LEU A 187 -6.60 -4.23 7.94
CA LEU A 187 -6.41 -5.13 9.10
C LEU A 187 -6.43 -4.36 10.42
N ALA A 188 -5.85 -3.14 10.46
CA ALA A 188 -5.94 -2.27 11.62
C ALA A 188 -7.39 -1.83 11.93
N ALA A 189 -8.17 -1.54 10.88
CA ALA A 189 -9.58 -1.15 11.05
C ALA A 189 -10.49 -2.33 11.42
N LEU A 190 -10.16 -3.54 10.96
CA LEU A 190 -10.92 -4.76 11.24
C LEU A 190 -10.88 -5.12 12.73
N GLY A 191 -9.70 -5.04 13.36
CA GLY A 191 -9.44 -5.46 14.73
C GLY A 191 -9.49 -6.98 14.90
N GLY A 192 -8.75 -7.51 15.88
CA GLY A 192 -8.66 -8.96 16.13
C GLY A 192 -7.91 -9.73 15.04
N ALA A 193 -7.10 -9.03 14.23
CA ALA A 193 -6.31 -9.58 13.12
C ALA A 193 -4.80 -9.29 13.31
N GLU A 194 -4.31 -9.29 14.55
CA GLU A 194 -2.95 -8.88 14.88
C GLU A 194 -1.89 -9.78 14.20
N GLY A 195 -2.14 -11.07 14.07
CA GLY A 195 -1.24 -12.00 13.38
C GLY A 195 -1.06 -11.64 11.89
N PRO A 196 -2.14 -11.58 11.09
CA PRO A 196 -2.09 -11.06 9.72
C PRO A 196 -1.50 -9.65 9.64
N LEU A 197 -1.86 -8.74 10.54
CA LEU A 197 -1.32 -7.37 10.55
C LEU A 197 0.20 -7.37 10.75
N THR A 198 0.74 -8.22 11.62
CA THR A 198 2.18 -8.38 11.82
C THR A 198 2.88 -8.79 10.52
N PHE A 199 2.35 -9.79 9.80
CA PHE A 199 2.90 -10.21 8.53
C PHE A 199 2.89 -9.08 7.51
N HIS A 200 1.76 -8.42 7.31
CA HIS A 200 1.60 -7.37 6.30
C HIS A 200 2.36 -6.08 6.64
N MET A 201 2.58 -5.74 7.91
CA MET A 201 3.50 -4.65 8.26
C MET A 201 4.95 -4.98 7.90
N GLY A 202 5.37 -6.22 8.09
CA GLY A 202 6.67 -6.70 7.61
C GLY A 202 6.77 -6.63 6.08
N ALA A 203 5.74 -7.09 5.37
CA ALA A 203 5.63 -7.05 3.92
C ALA A 203 5.65 -5.61 3.38
N ALA A 204 4.91 -4.69 3.99
CA ALA A 204 4.90 -3.28 3.64
C ALA A 204 6.33 -2.66 3.69
N MET A 205 7.11 -3.02 4.71
CA MET A 205 8.50 -2.59 4.80
C MET A 205 9.41 -3.31 3.79
N ASN A 206 9.14 -4.57 3.46
CA ASN A 206 9.89 -5.31 2.44
C ASN A 206 9.63 -4.77 1.02
N THR A 207 8.44 -4.22 0.78
CA THR A 207 8.04 -3.63 -0.51
C THR A 207 8.43 -2.16 -0.67
N GLY A 208 8.97 -1.52 0.38
CA GLY A 208 9.58 -0.19 0.25
C GLY A 208 9.18 0.85 1.28
N LEU A 209 8.14 0.60 2.10
CA LEU A 209 7.80 1.56 3.16
C LEU A 209 8.88 1.62 4.23
N SER A 210 9.38 2.82 4.46
CA SER A 210 10.38 3.09 5.50
C SER A 210 9.77 3.03 6.91
N GLU A 211 10.61 2.91 7.94
CA GLU A 211 10.16 3.02 9.34
C GLU A 211 9.45 4.35 9.59
N GLY A 212 9.96 5.46 9.02
CA GLY A 212 9.33 6.78 9.13
C GLY A 212 7.91 6.78 8.57
N GLN A 213 7.70 6.20 7.39
CA GLN A 213 6.38 6.07 6.77
C GLN A 213 5.45 5.15 7.57
N MET A 214 5.97 4.06 8.15
CA MET A 214 5.18 3.19 9.03
C MET A 214 4.73 3.92 10.31
N ARG A 215 5.58 4.76 10.89
CA ARG A 215 5.20 5.61 12.01
C ARG A 215 4.19 6.71 11.61
N ASP A 216 4.30 7.22 10.40
CA ASP A 216 3.33 8.19 9.86
C ASP A 216 1.99 7.53 9.52
N PHE A 217 2.00 6.26 9.10
CA PHE A 217 0.79 5.43 9.00
C PHE A 217 0.04 5.36 10.34
N ILE A 218 0.73 5.14 11.46
CA ILE A 218 0.11 5.15 12.80
C ILE A 218 -0.52 6.51 13.12
N LYS A 219 0.16 7.62 12.81
CA LYS A 219 -0.40 8.98 12.99
C LYS A 219 -1.62 9.22 12.09
N THR A 220 -1.58 8.71 10.88
CA THR A 220 -2.70 8.78 9.93
C THR A 220 -3.91 8.00 10.46
N LEU A 221 -3.70 6.81 11.02
CA LEU A 221 -4.76 6.07 11.70
C LEU A 221 -5.32 6.84 12.89
N ASP A 222 -4.48 7.40 13.75
CA ASP A 222 -4.92 8.15 14.94
C ASP A 222 -5.78 9.35 14.56
N SER A 223 -5.32 10.15 13.61
CA SER A 223 -5.98 11.39 13.21
C SER A 223 -7.23 11.18 12.35
N ARG A 224 -7.25 10.16 11.51
CA ARG A 224 -8.31 9.95 10.51
C ARG A 224 -9.27 8.83 10.86
N VAL A 225 -8.80 7.73 11.45
CA VAL A 225 -9.61 6.51 11.68
C VAL A 225 -10.06 6.44 13.14
N GLY A 226 -9.10 6.46 14.07
CA GLY A 226 -9.39 6.48 15.48
C GLY A 226 -8.25 5.95 16.35
N LYS A 227 -8.20 6.48 17.56
CA LYS A 227 -7.13 6.20 18.53
C LYS A 227 -6.99 4.70 18.85
N LYS A 228 -8.10 3.99 18.99
CA LYS A 228 -8.08 2.55 19.30
C LYS A 228 -7.37 1.74 18.22
N GLN A 229 -7.63 2.04 16.95
CA GLN A 229 -6.99 1.39 15.81
C GLN A 229 -5.51 1.73 15.73
N ALA A 230 -5.17 2.99 15.96
CA ALA A 230 -3.78 3.47 15.97
C ALA A 230 -2.97 2.80 17.08
N GLU A 231 -3.46 2.76 18.33
CA GLU A 231 -2.77 2.13 19.46
C GLU A 231 -2.56 0.62 19.23
N ALA A 232 -3.57 -0.08 18.71
CA ALA A 232 -3.44 -1.50 18.38
C ALA A 232 -2.39 -1.75 17.29
N ALA A 233 -2.40 -0.93 16.23
CA ALA A 233 -1.44 -1.01 15.13
C ALA A 233 -0.02 -0.61 15.57
N ASP A 234 0.14 0.37 16.45
CA ASP A 234 1.45 0.78 16.99
C ASP A 234 2.12 -0.33 17.80
N ASN A 235 1.35 -1.05 18.62
CA ASN A 235 1.85 -2.22 19.37
C ASN A 235 2.36 -3.31 18.41
N VAL A 236 1.66 -3.55 17.31
CA VAL A 236 2.11 -4.51 16.28
C VAL A 236 3.37 -4.01 15.58
N LEU A 237 3.40 -2.73 15.19
CA LEU A 237 4.56 -2.12 14.55
C LEU A 237 5.81 -2.21 15.44
N ALA A 238 5.67 -1.93 16.74
CA ALA A 238 6.79 -2.05 17.69
C ALA A 238 7.38 -3.48 17.71
N SER A 239 6.52 -4.50 17.64
CA SER A 239 6.95 -5.91 17.58
C SER A 239 7.65 -6.24 16.26
N VAL A 240 7.14 -5.71 15.13
CA VAL A 240 7.75 -5.89 13.81
C VAL A 240 9.13 -5.26 13.78
N LEU A 241 9.27 -4.01 14.24
CA LEU A 241 10.56 -3.31 14.27
C LEU A 241 11.59 -4.02 15.14
N ALA A 242 11.17 -4.51 16.32
CA ALA A 242 12.05 -5.27 17.20
C ALA A 242 12.55 -6.59 16.60
N SER A 243 11.81 -7.20 15.69
CA SER A 243 12.21 -8.44 15.01
C SER A 243 13.14 -8.20 13.80
N ARG A 244 13.29 -6.96 13.36
CA ARG A 244 14.13 -6.58 12.19
C ARG A 244 15.51 -6.05 12.58
N THR A 245 15.76 -5.82 13.88
CA THR A 245 17.05 -5.44 14.45
C THR A 245 17.89 -6.66 14.76
#